data_e1fada01c56014d39debdea765d1ee7b
#
_entry.id   e1fada01c56014d39debdea765d1ee7b
#
_cell.length_a   1.000
_cell.length_b   1.000
_cell.length_c   1.000
_cell.angle_alpha   90.00
_cell.angle_beta   90.00
_cell.angle_gamma   90.00
#
_symmetry.space_group_name_H-M   'P 1'
#
loop_
_entity.id
_entity.type
_entity.pdbx_description
1 polymer ?
#
loop_
_entity_poly.entity_id
_entity_poly.type
_entity_poly.pdbx_seq_one_letter_code
_entity_poly.pdbx_strand_id
1 'polypeptide(L)'
;MKVIAKKPGLGGKGFRYVIDESLYGHFSCIPFDHQTPPFIRVPMDDNRRGVNYTDAILFGRTCDSLDVIAKGKMQELEVGDWLYFPLMGAYTSATASEFNGFPKPDLLEDHNGLLPNVADVWKLSKELLSTQGLTYSNSLVPVV
;
A
#
# COMPACT_ATOMS: atom_id res chain seq x y z
N MET A 1 2.78 -3.33 -5.66
CA MET A 1 4.05 -3.02 -4.98
C MET A 1 4.53 -4.26 -4.26
N LYS A 2 5.84 -4.43 -4.18
CA LYS A 2 6.44 -5.63 -3.59
C LYS A 2 7.16 -5.29 -2.29
N VAL A 3 7.04 -6.15 -1.26
CA VAL A 3 7.81 -6.02 -0.03
C VAL A 3 9.26 -6.46 -0.29
N ILE A 4 10.21 -5.55 -0.10
CA ILE A 4 11.63 -5.76 -0.40
C ILE A 4 12.49 -5.92 0.87
N ALA A 5 11.99 -5.53 2.04
CA ALA A 5 12.65 -5.78 3.32
C ALA A 5 11.66 -5.95 4.47
N LYS A 6 12.06 -6.76 5.46
CA LYS A 6 11.36 -6.95 6.74
C LYS A 6 12.38 -6.86 7.86
N LYS A 7 12.10 -6.05 8.87
CA LYS A 7 12.95 -5.88 10.06
C LYS A 7 12.08 -5.87 11.32
N PRO A 8 12.59 -6.32 12.47
CA PRO A 8 11.90 -6.15 13.74
C PRO A 8 11.57 -4.68 14.01
N GLY A 9 10.46 -4.41 14.64
CA GLY A 9 10.09 -3.09 15.13
C GLY A 9 11.02 -2.58 16.22
N LEU A 10 10.89 -1.31 16.58
CA LEU A 10 11.67 -0.72 17.66
C LEU A 10 11.34 -1.40 18.99
N GLY A 11 12.37 -1.77 19.76
CA GLY A 11 12.19 -2.52 21.00
C GLY A 11 11.68 -3.95 20.82
N GLY A 12 11.81 -4.52 19.63
CA GLY A 12 11.41 -5.89 19.31
C GLY A 12 9.89 -6.11 19.18
N LYS A 13 9.10 -5.03 19.16
CA LYS A 13 7.64 -5.10 18.99
C LYS A 13 7.26 -4.82 17.55
N GLY A 14 6.49 -5.73 16.97
CA GLY A 14 6.00 -5.61 15.59
C GLY A 14 7.09 -5.65 14.54
N PHE A 15 6.83 -5.05 13.36
CA PHE A 15 7.73 -5.08 12.22
C PHE A 15 7.86 -3.73 11.51
N ARG A 16 8.93 -3.60 10.77
CA ARG A 16 9.17 -2.54 9.78
C ARG A 16 9.34 -3.20 8.43
N TYR A 17 8.50 -2.83 7.49
CA TYR A 17 8.57 -3.29 6.11
C TYR A 17 9.04 -2.17 5.21
N VAL A 18 9.67 -2.52 4.12
CA VAL A 18 10.00 -1.60 3.03
C VAL A 18 9.41 -2.16 1.74
N ILE A 19 8.77 -1.31 0.95
CA ILE A 19 8.25 -1.65 -0.37
C ILE A 19 9.08 -0.99 -1.47
N ASP A 20 8.91 -1.46 -2.70
CA ASP A 20 9.62 -0.99 -3.90
C ASP A 20 9.07 0.33 -4.48
N GLU A 21 8.27 1.06 -3.72
CA GLU A 21 7.71 2.36 -4.09
C GLU A 21 7.89 3.38 -2.95
N SER A 22 7.55 4.66 -3.16
CA SER A 22 7.79 5.71 -2.16
C SER A 22 6.74 6.83 -2.17
N LEU A 23 6.76 7.67 -1.11
CA LEU A 23 6.02 8.95 -1.06
C LEU A 23 6.41 9.89 -2.21
N TYR A 24 7.63 9.79 -2.69
CA TYR A 24 8.17 10.62 -3.77
C TYR A 24 7.83 10.08 -5.16
N GLY A 25 7.33 8.84 -5.22
CA GLY A 25 6.76 8.19 -6.39
C GLY A 25 5.24 8.25 -6.39
N HIS A 26 4.60 7.10 -6.54
CA HIS A 26 3.14 7.01 -6.67
C HIS A 26 2.36 7.22 -5.36
N PHE A 27 3.01 7.33 -4.20
CA PHE A 27 2.35 7.63 -2.93
C PHE A 27 2.38 9.11 -2.55
N SER A 28 2.68 10.00 -3.47
CA SER A 28 2.63 11.46 -3.23
C SER A 28 1.22 11.98 -2.89
N CYS A 29 0.17 11.21 -3.14
CA CYS A 29 -1.17 11.49 -2.62
C CYS A 29 -1.23 11.56 -1.08
N ILE A 30 -0.30 10.92 -0.38
CA ILE A 30 -0.25 10.99 1.09
C ILE A 30 0.14 12.40 1.56
N PRO A 31 1.28 12.98 1.18
CA PRO A 31 1.65 14.32 1.60
C PRO A 31 0.85 15.44 0.92
N PHE A 32 0.42 15.28 -0.34
CA PHE A 32 -0.24 16.35 -1.09
C PHE A 32 -1.76 16.40 -0.90
N ASP A 33 -2.39 15.27 -0.61
CA ASP A 33 -3.85 15.16 -0.48
C ASP A 33 -4.29 14.46 0.81
N HIS A 34 -3.36 14.26 1.74
CA HIS A 34 -3.61 13.65 3.06
C HIS A 34 -4.32 12.29 2.99
N GLN A 35 -4.12 11.55 1.90
CA GLN A 35 -4.71 10.25 1.71
C GLN A 35 -4.10 9.21 2.65
N THR A 36 -4.89 8.19 2.96
CA THR A 36 -4.43 6.98 3.65
C THR A 36 -4.79 5.79 2.77
N PRO A 37 -3.97 5.48 1.75
CA PRO A 37 -4.28 4.44 0.80
C PRO A 37 -4.43 3.08 1.48
N PRO A 38 -5.59 2.43 1.38
CA PRO A 38 -5.74 1.07 1.88
C PRO A 38 -4.95 0.11 0.99
N PHE A 39 -4.54 -1.01 1.55
CA PHE A 39 -3.88 -2.05 0.77
C PHE A 39 -4.30 -3.45 1.23
N ILE A 40 -4.15 -4.39 0.33
CA ILE A 40 -4.30 -5.81 0.58
C ILE A 40 -3.05 -6.55 0.13
N ARG A 41 -2.68 -7.59 0.87
CA ARG A 41 -1.71 -8.56 0.40
C ARG A 41 -2.36 -9.42 -0.69
N VAL A 42 -1.73 -9.50 -1.84
CA VAL A 42 -2.18 -10.37 -2.92
C VAL A 42 -1.95 -11.83 -2.48
N PRO A 43 -2.99 -12.68 -2.46
CA PRO A 43 -2.81 -14.09 -2.18
C PRO A 43 -1.89 -14.72 -3.22
N MET A 44 -0.79 -15.28 -2.79
CA MET A 44 0.06 -16.15 -3.61
C MET A 44 -0.26 -17.59 -3.20
N ASP A 45 0.14 -18.57 -4.01
CA ASP A 45 0.03 -20.01 -3.69
C ASP A 45 1.00 -20.40 -2.56
N ASP A 46 0.95 -19.61 -1.50
CA ASP A 46 1.67 -19.88 -0.28
C ASP A 46 0.72 -20.58 0.71
N ASN A 47 1.19 -21.62 1.35
CA ASN A 47 0.43 -22.38 2.35
C ASN A 47 0.17 -21.59 3.65
N ARG A 48 0.27 -20.24 3.62
CA ARG A 48 -0.01 -19.40 4.79
C ARG A 48 -1.52 -19.39 5.09
N ARG A 49 -1.91 -20.28 5.99
CA ARG A 49 -3.26 -20.36 6.52
C ARG A 49 -3.37 -19.44 7.72
N GLY A 50 -4.31 -18.51 7.68
CA GLY A 50 -4.57 -17.53 8.73
C GLY A 50 -3.90 -16.18 8.48
N VAL A 51 -4.53 -15.16 9.00
CA VAL A 51 -4.07 -13.77 8.90
C VAL A 51 -3.66 -13.32 10.31
N ASN A 52 -2.36 -13.21 10.53
CA ASN A 52 -1.84 -12.60 11.75
C ASN A 52 -1.75 -11.09 11.54
N TYR A 53 -2.27 -10.34 12.50
CA TYR A 53 -2.13 -8.88 12.52
C TYR A 53 -1.09 -8.48 13.56
N THR A 54 -0.25 -7.54 13.21
CA THR A 54 0.80 -7.01 14.07
C THR A 54 0.92 -5.50 13.93
N ASP A 55 1.43 -4.84 14.95
CA ASP A 55 1.82 -3.44 14.82
C ASP A 55 3.01 -3.34 13.88
N ALA A 56 2.89 -2.49 12.87
CA ALA A 56 3.97 -2.33 11.91
C ALA A 56 4.00 -0.93 11.29
N ILE A 57 5.13 -0.66 10.62
CA ILE A 57 5.33 0.52 9.80
C ILE A 57 5.75 0.03 8.41
N LEU A 58 5.05 0.51 7.40
CA LEU A 58 5.35 0.29 6.01
C LEU A 58 6.07 1.52 5.46
N PHE A 59 7.33 1.38 5.15
CA PHE A 59 8.18 2.42 4.57
C PHE A 59 8.26 2.29 3.04
N GLY A 60 8.46 3.41 2.39
CA GLY A 60 8.93 3.42 1.01
C GLY A 60 10.41 3.06 0.89
N ARG A 61 10.90 3.05 -0.35
CA ARG A 61 12.28 2.59 -0.69
C ARG A 61 13.38 3.63 -0.47
N THR A 62 13.03 4.87 -0.14
CA THR A 62 14.03 5.93 0.01
C THR A 62 14.69 5.89 1.38
N CYS A 63 15.81 6.58 1.54
CA CYS A 63 16.49 6.70 2.82
C CYS A 63 15.87 7.77 3.73
N ASP A 64 14.86 8.49 3.26
CA ASP A 64 14.18 9.51 4.06
C ASP A 64 13.29 8.84 5.12
N SER A 65 13.47 9.24 6.38
CA SER A 65 12.66 8.76 7.49
C SER A 65 11.17 9.16 7.41
N LEU A 66 10.84 10.15 6.59
CA LEU A 66 9.48 10.58 6.31
C LEU A 66 8.78 9.72 5.26
N ASP A 67 9.51 8.84 4.57
CA ASP A 67 8.95 7.94 3.54
C ASP A 67 8.14 6.81 4.17
N VAL A 68 7.05 7.18 4.86
CA VAL A 68 6.14 6.27 5.54
C VAL A 68 4.83 6.20 4.77
N ILE A 69 4.51 5.01 4.26
CA ILE A 69 3.29 4.73 3.49
C ILE A 69 2.11 4.42 4.41
N ALA A 70 2.35 3.59 5.43
CA ALA A 70 1.31 3.22 6.39
C ALA A 70 1.92 2.91 7.76
N LYS A 71 1.13 3.13 8.83
CA LYS A 71 1.51 2.80 10.20
C LYS A 71 0.29 2.35 10.99
N GLY A 72 0.43 1.26 11.73
CA GLY A 72 -0.63 0.72 12.58
C GLY A 72 -0.67 -0.80 12.54
N LYS A 73 -1.82 -1.36 12.93
CA LYS A 73 -2.05 -2.80 12.82
C LYS A 73 -2.28 -3.18 11.36
N MET A 74 -1.47 -4.09 10.86
CA MET A 74 -1.60 -4.62 9.51
C MET A 74 -1.30 -6.13 9.50
N GLN A 75 -1.72 -6.78 8.44
CA GLN A 75 -1.39 -8.18 8.21
C GLN A 75 0.13 -8.36 8.22
N GLU A 76 0.61 -9.44 8.86
CA GLU A 76 2.03 -9.77 8.83
C GLU A 76 2.45 -10.12 7.40
N LEU A 77 3.52 -9.46 6.95
CA LEU A 77 4.07 -9.55 5.60
C LEU A 77 5.42 -10.27 5.62
N GLU A 78 5.77 -10.85 4.48
CA GLU A 78 7.09 -11.41 4.21
C GLU A 78 7.75 -10.72 3.02
N VAL A 79 9.07 -10.77 2.97
CA VAL A 79 9.82 -10.29 1.81
C VAL A 79 9.37 -11.08 0.58
N GLY A 80 9.03 -10.37 -0.47
CA GLY A 80 8.49 -10.95 -1.69
C GLY A 80 6.97 -10.87 -1.80
N ASP A 81 6.24 -10.55 -0.73
CA ASP A 81 4.80 -10.34 -0.81
C ASP A 81 4.46 -9.18 -1.75
N TRP A 82 3.37 -9.36 -2.49
CA TRP A 82 2.78 -8.32 -3.31
C TRP A 82 1.64 -7.63 -2.57
N LEU A 83 1.63 -6.31 -2.61
CA LEU A 83 0.59 -5.47 -2.07
C LEU A 83 -0.15 -4.78 -3.22
N TYR A 84 -1.46 -4.85 -3.16
CA TYR A 84 -2.36 -4.16 -4.06
C TYR A 84 -2.95 -2.93 -3.35
N PHE A 85 -2.81 -1.78 -3.95
CA PHE A 85 -3.36 -0.51 -3.48
C PHE A 85 -4.43 -0.07 -4.46
N PRO A 86 -5.72 -0.18 -4.10
CA PRO A 86 -6.81 0.29 -4.95
C PRO A 86 -6.93 1.81 -4.95
N LEU A 87 -7.65 2.34 -5.94
CA LEU A 87 -8.06 3.74 -6.01
C LEU A 87 -6.89 4.75 -6.02
N MET A 88 -5.76 4.35 -6.58
CA MET A 88 -4.59 5.20 -6.76
C MET A 88 -4.72 5.99 -8.06
N GLY A 89 -5.08 7.26 -7.98
CA GLY A 89 -5.31 8.14 -9.14
C GLY A 89 -4.72 9.54 -8.94
N ALA A 90 -5.44 10.41 -8.25
CA ALA A 90 -4.99 11.79 -8.01
C ALA A 90 -3.69 11.83 -7.21
N TYR A 91 -2.79 12.75 -7.61
CA TYR A 91 -1.49 12.97 -6.95
C TYR A 91 -0.63 11.69 -6.83
N THR A 92 -0.66 10.85 -7.86
CA THR A 92 0.21 9.68 -7.99
C THR A 92 1.24 9.91 -9.09
N SER A 93 1.03 9.36 -10.30
CA SER A 93 1.98 9.52 -11.42
C SER A 93 2.24 10.98 -11.79
N ALA A 94 1.25 11.86 -11.67
CA ALA A 94 1.38 13.28 -12.03
C ALA A 94 2.38 14.04 -11.15
N THR A 95 2.55 13.62 -9.91
CA THR A 95 3.44 14.26 -8.92
C THR A 95 4.67 13.42 -8.58
N ALA A 96 4.79 12.24 -9.18
CA ALA A 96 5.94 11.36 -8.98
C ALA A 96 7.24 12.03 -9.45
N SER A 97 8.29 11.86 -8.67
CA SER A 97 9.64 12.37 -8.92
C SER A 97 10.67 11.25 -8.94
N GLU A 98 11.88 11.59 -9.34
CA GLU A 98 13.03 10.67 -9.29
C GLU A 98 13.91 10.90 -8.05
N PHE A 99 13.27 11.22 -6.93
CA PHE A 99 13.98 11.46 -5.68
C PHE A 99 14.85 10.24 -5.29
N ASN A 100 16.04 10.50 -4.80
CA ASN A 100 17.09 9.52 -4.52
C ASN A 100 17.56 8.70 -5.75
N GLY A 101 17.31 9.20 -6.97
CA GLY A 101 17.73 8.52 -8.21
C GLY A 101 16.89 7.29 -8.57
N PHE A 102 15.76 7.07 -7.91
CA PHE A 102 14.84 6.02 -8.31
C PHE A 102 14.01 6.45 -9.51
N PRO A 103 13.97 5.64 -10.58
CA PRO A 103 13.14 5.95 -11.74
C PRO A 103 11.66 5.89 -11.36
N LYS A 104 10.85 6.67 -12.09
CA LYS A 104 9.39 6.51 -12.02
C LYS A 104 9.02 5.12 -12.49
N PRO A 105 8.06 4.44 -11.79
CA PRO A 105 7.56 3.15 -12.25
C PRO A 105 6.87 3.26 -13.60
N ASP A 106 7.00 2.21 -14.42
CA ASP A 106 6.26 2.10 -15.66
C ASP A 106 4.77 1.92 -15.39
N LEU A 107 3.95 2.57 -16.21
CA LEU A 107 2.50 2.38 -16.21
C LEU A 107 2.16 1.28 -17.22
N LEU A 108 1.46 0.27 -16.75
CA LEU A 108 0.92 -0.79 -17.60
C LEU A 108 -0.59 -0.59 -17.75
N GLU A 109 -1.05 -0.58 -18.99
CA GLU A 109 -2.47 -0.53 -19.29
C GLU A 109 -3.05 -1.95 -19.33
N ASP A 110 -4.14 -2.17 -18.59
CA ASP A 110 -4.85 -3.45 -18.62
C ASP A 110 -5.94 -3.46 -19.70
N HIS A 111 -5.56 -3.78 -20.91
CA HIS A 111 -6.49 -3.90 -22.05
C HIS A 111 -7.34 -5.17 -22.03
N ASN A 112 -7.02 -6.13 -21.18
CA ASN A 112 -7.68 -7.45 -21.17
C ASN A 112 -8.62 -7.65 -19.98
N GLY A 113 -8.78 -6.66 -19.11
CA GLY A 113 -9.59 -6.77 -17.90
C GLY A 113 -9.13 -7.84 -16.92
N LEU A 114 -7.82 -8.10 -16.87
CA LEU A 114 -7.22 -9.09 -15.96
C LEU A 114 -7.20 -8.59 -14.51
N LEU A 115 -7.28 -7.27 -14.31
CA LEU A 115 -7.39 -6.68 -12.98
C LEU A 115 -8.85 -6.75 -12.50
N PRO A 116 -9.07 -6.92 -11.19
CA PRO A 116 -10.41 -6.86 -10.62
C PRO A 116 -11.11 -5.57 -11.03
N ASN A 117 -12.38 -5.63 -11.40
CA ASN A 117 -13.12 -4.42 -11.71
C ASN A 117 -13.25 -3.53 -10.47
N VAL A 118 -13.51 -2.24 -10.67
CA VAL A 118 -13.57 -1.24 -9.59
C VAL A 118 -14.59 -1.63 -8.50
N ALA A 119 -15.69 -2.28 -8.85
CA ALA A 119 -16.71 -2.70 -7.90
C ALA A 119 -16.21 -3.82 -6.98
N ASP A 120 -15.48 -4.80 -7.52
CA ASP A 120 -14.89 -5.89 -6.73
C ASP A 120 -13.80 -5.38 -5.81
N VAL A 121 -12.97 -4.47 -6.32
CA VAL A 121 -11.94 -3.78 -5.53
C VAL A 121 -12.56 -2.98 -4.39
N TRP A 122 -13.65 -2.26 -4.67
CA TRP A 122 -14.38 -1.48 -3.67
C TRP A 122 -14.99 -2.38 -2.58
N LYS A 123 -15.56 -3.51 -2.96
CA LYS A 123 -16.10 -4.50 -2.03
C LYS A 123 -15.02 -5.07 -1.12
N LEU A 124 -13.91 -5.51 -1.70
CA LEU A 124 -12.74 -6.00 -0.96
C LEU A 124 -12.16 -4.94 -0.02
N SER A 125 -12.07 -3.69 -0.47
CA SER A 125 -11.59 -2.57 0.35
C SER A 125 -12.50 -2.31 1.55
N LYS A 126 -13.81 -2.37 1.39
CA LYS A 126 -14.78 -2.22 2.50
C LYS A 126 -14.69 -3.36 3.51
N GLU A 127 -14.60 -4.59 3.05
CA GLU A 127 -14.46 -5.75 3.92
C GLU A 127 -13.18 -5.68 4.75
N LEU A 128 -12.08 -5.26 4.12
CA LEU A 128 -10.79 -5.07 4.80
C LEU A 128 -10.83 -3.96 5.86
N LEU A 129 -11.40 -2.83 5.52
CA LEU A 129 -11.50 -1.71 6.46
C LEU A 129 -12.37 -2.08 7.66
N SER A 130 -13.47 -2.81 7.44
CA SER A 130 -14.32 -3.30 8.52
C SER A 130 -13.59 -4.27 9.45
N THR A 131 -12.75 -5.14 8.90
CA THR A 131 -11.93 -6.09 9.69
C THR A 131 -10.81 -5.41 10.47
N GLN A 132 -10.36 -4.24 10.03
CA GLN A 132 -9.34 -3.43 10.71
C GLN A 132 -9.95 -2.42 11.71
N GLY A 133 -11.26 -2.39 11.86
CA GLY A 133 -11.96 -1.40 12.71
C GLY A 133 -11.90 0.02 12.16
N LEU A 134 -11.56 0.19 10.87
CA LEU A 134 -11.51 1.46 10.17
C LEU A 134 -12.84 1.66 9.43
N THR A 135 -13.52 2.75 9.71
CA THR A 135 -14.70 3.16 8.94
C THR A 135 -14.30 4.18 7.90
N TYR A 136 -14.70 3.96 6.65
CA TYR A 136 -14.65 5.02 5.63
C TYR A 136 -15.59 6.14 6.08
N SER A 137 -15.05 7.34 6.26
CA SER A 137 -15.94 8.51 6.28
C SER A 137 -16.49 8.64 4.85
N ASN A 138 -17.81 8.70 4.72
CA ASN A 138 -18.53 8.81 3.44
C ASN A 138 -18.25 10.12 2.66
N SER A 139 -17.21 10.86 3.00
CA SER A 139 -16.85 12.13 2.36
C SER A 139 -16.00 12.01 1.10
N LEU A 140 -15.58 10.80 0.72
CA LEU A 140 -14.85 10.55 -0.52
C LEU A 140 -15.72 9.73 -1.48
N VAL A 141 -16.68 10.38 -2.10
CA VAL A 141 -17.31 9.86 -3.32
C VAL A 141 -16.26 9.96 -4.41
N PRO A 142 -15.86 8.87 -5.07
CA PRO A 142 -15.03 8.99 -6.25
C PRO A 142 -15.79 9.79 -7.30
N VAL A 143 -15.26 10.93 -7.71
CA VAL A 143 -15.71 11.60 -8.92
C VAL A 143 -15.23 10.72 -10.07
N VAL A 144 -16.18 10.12 -10.77
CA VAL A 144 -15.96 9.36 -12.00
C VAL A 144 -15.49 10.31 -13.09
#